data_92deaa403122a81eaaf04d4bde2f01bf
#
_entry.id   92deaa403122a81eaaf04d4bde2f01bf
#
_cell.length_a   1.000
_cell.length_b   1.000
_cell.length_c   1.000
_cell.angle_alpha   90.00
_cell.angle_beta   90.00
_cell.angle_gamma   90.00
#
_symmetry.space_group_name_H-M   'P 1'
#
loop_
_entity.id
_entity.type
_entity.pdbx_description
1 polymer ?
#
loop_
_entity_poly.entity_id
_entity_poly.type
_entity_poly.pdbx_seq_one_letter_code
_entity_poly.pdbx_strand_id
1 'polypeptide(L)'
;MATKGIAKLSPEEILKRHDIALRRKDDFRALYEDAYEFALPQRNLYDGYWEGKVGGQKKMVRVFDSTAINSVQRFANRMQSGIFPPQRKWCKLEAGSDIPEDRKMEAQMALDIYLDKMFAVIKQSNFDIAIGEFLLDLSVGTAVMMVQSGDDVNPINFIPVPQYLVAIEEGANGAVDNVYRRMRIKAEAIQRQWSDAEITGTLARLVEEKPTEEVELVEATIFDQKRGDYSYCVIHRESKTEIVSRRIKVSPWVVSRYMKVAGEIYGRGPVITALPDIKTLNKTKELLLKNAALAISGVYTAADDGVINPATIRIVAGAIIPVARNGGPQGESLKALPRSGDFNVSQLVINDLQQNIKRILLDESLPPDNMSARSATEVVERMKELSQNLGSAFGRLINETMIPLVEKILQVMDDRGLIDMPLRVNGLEVRVMPTSPLAMSQNMEEIQNIMQYAQIIAGFGQEAQFGLKKSEAMDMIAEKLGVPAKLRYSPEERAMEMQKAAQMAQQFAAANPEAAAQAVGKAVQGGGMV
;
A
#
# COMPACT_ATOMS: atom_id res chain seq x y z
N MET A 1 14.26 34.86 -29.18
CA MET A 1 15.12 34.81 -28.00
C MET A 1 15.42 33.34 -27.71
N ALA A 2 16.68 32.93 -27.89
CA ALA A 2 17.07 31.53 -27.65
C ALA A 2 16.94 31.23 -26.17
N THR A 3 16.00 30.34 -25.81
CA THR A 3 15.86 29.79 -24.47
C THR A 3 17.13 29.03 -24.12
N LYS A 4 17.96 29.59 -23.26
CA LYS A 4 19.07 28.87 -22.63
C LYS A 4 18.47 27.63 -21.99
N GLY A 5 18.71 26.46 -22.58
CA GLY A 5 18.37 25.17 -21.93
C GLY A 5 19.03 25.14 -20.55
N ILE A 6 18.36 24.59 -19.56
CA ILE A 6 19.02 24.29 -18.29
C ILE A 6 20.17 23.35 -18.64
N ALA A 7 21.39 23.73 -18.25
CA ALA A 7 22.55 22.88 -18.41
C ALA A 7 22.26 21.54 -17.73
N LYS A 8 22.55 20.42 -18.39
CA LYS A 8 22.49 19.07 -17.81
C LYS A 8 23.25 19.13 -16.48
N LEU A 9 22.61 18.75 -15.39
CA LEU A 9 23.26 18.69 -14.07
C LEU A 9 24.51 17.79 -14.18
N SER A 10 25.60 18.24 -13.61
CA SER A 10 26.82 17.43 -13.58
C SER A 10 26.64 16.26 -12.59
N PRO A 11 27.34 15.13 -12.78
CA PRO A 11 27.29 14.01 -11.84
C PRO A 11 27.61 14.42 -10.39
N GLU A 12 28.53 15.38 -10.22
CA GLU A 12 28.86 15.89 -8.88
C GLU A 12 27.72 16.69 -8.24
N GLU A 13 26.98 17.47 -9.03
CA GLU A 13 25.81 18.21 -8.54
C GLU A 13 24.68 17.26 -8.14
N ILE A 14 24.49 16.19 -8.91
CA ILE A 14 23.50 15.15 -8.59
C ILE A 14 23.86 14.42 -7.29
N LEU A 15 25.14 14.04 -7.13
CA LEU A 15 25.61 13.42 -5.89
C LEU A 15 25.48 14.37 -4.68
N LYS A 16 25.74 15.66 -4.84
CA LYS A 16 25.49 16.65 -3.78
C LYS A 16 24.03 16.74 -3.39
N ARG A 17 23.10 16.73 -4.37
CA ARG A 17 21.65 16.70 -4.10
C ARG A 17 21.25 15.42 -3.36
N HIS A 18 21.72 14.28 -3.84
CA HIS A 18 21.51 13.01 -3.15
C HIS A 18 21.95 13.07 -1.69
N ASP A 19 23.16 13.59 -1.41
CA ASP A 19 23.69 13.67 -0.05
C ASP A 19 22.90 14.64 0.84
N ILE A 20 22.34 15.73 0.27
CA ILE A 20 21.42 16.63 0.97
C ILE A 20 20.09 15.93 1.29
N ALA A 21 19.51 15.22 0.31
CA ALA A 21 18.28 14.47 0.50
C ALA A 21 18.44 13.36 1.55
N LEU A 22 19.62 12.69 1.55
CA LEU A 22 19.96 11.67 2.52
C LEU A 22 20.07 12.25 3.95
N ARG A 23 20.71 13.43 4.12
CA ARG A 23 20.78 14.09 5.45
C ARG A 23 19.40 14.42 5.99
N ARG A 24 18.48 14.94 5.16
CA ARG A 24 17.10 15.20 5.57
C ARG A 24 16.36 13.92 5.99
N LYS A 25 16.72 12.79 5.40
CA LYS A 25 16.19 11.50 5.79
C LYS A 25 16.75 11.03 7.13
N ASP A 26 18.01 11.35 7.42
CA ASP A 26 18.65 10.98 8.69
C ASP A 26 17.93 11.59 9.91
N ASP A 27 17.18 12.68 9.75
CA ASP A 27 16.31 13.25 10.80
C ASP A 27 15.23 12.24 11.25
N PHE A 28 14.80 11.35 10.34
CA PHE A 28 13.82 10.29 10.62
C PHE A 28 14.46 8.96 11.03
N ARG A 29 15.79 8.86 10.99
CA ARG A 29 16.51 7.59 11.14
C ARG A 29 16.14 6.86 12.41
N ALA A 30 16.26 7.52 13.57
CA ALA A 30 15.97 6.90 14.87
C ALA A 30 14.52 6.40 14.97
N LEU A 31 13.57 7.16 14.41
CA LEU A 31 12.16 6.81 14.42
C LEU A 31 11.87 5.58 13.55
N TYR A 32 12.43 5.55 12.35
CA TYR A 32 12.25 4.42 11.44
C TYR A 32 13.02 3.18 11.89
N GLU A 33 14.22 3.34 12.44
CA GLU A 33 15.01 2.25 13.00
C GLU A 33 14.25 1.52 14.11
N ASP A 34 13.69 2.26 15.07
CA ASP A 34 12.82 1.73 16.11
C ASP A 34 11.58 1.03 15.52
N ALA A 35 10.92 1.64 14.53
CA ALA A 35 9.72 1.07 13.92
C ALA A 35 10.01 -0.26 13.20
N TYR A 36 11.11 -0.33 12.44
CA TYR A 36 11.53 -1.58 11.81
C TYR A 36 12.02 -2.61 12.85
N GLU A 37 12.76 -2.22 13.89
CA GLU A 37 13.24 -3.14 14.93
C GLU A 37 12.08 -3.87 15.60
N PHE A 38 11.02 -3.16 16.00
CA PHE A 38 9.95 -3.73 16.81
C PHE A 38 8.75 -4.25 16.02
N ALA A 39 8.49 -3.74 14.81
CA ALA A 39 7.31 -4.12 14.04
C ALA A 39 7.62 -4.87 12.74
N LEU A 40 8.78 -4.64 12.11
CA LEU A 40 9.22 -5.27 10.87
C LEU A 40 10.70 -5.70 10.92
N PRO A 41 11.14 -6.46 11.94
CA PRO A 41 12.55 -6.76 12.14
C PRO A 41 13.20 -7.49 10.96
N GLN A 42 12.45 -8.29 10.23
CA GLN A 42 12.95 -9.03 9.06
C GLN A 42 13.36 -8.10 7.91
N ARG A 43 12.71 -6.94 7.77
CA ARG A 43 12.98 -5.92 6.75
C ARG A 43 13.91 -4.80 7.25
N ASN A 44 14.41 -4.89 8.48
CA ASN A 44 15.31 -3.89 9.04
C ASN A 44 16.67 -3.95 8.35
N LEU A 45 17.05 -2.87 7.65
CA LEU A 45 18.35 -2.68 7.00
C LEU A 45 19.22 -1.63 7.71
N TYR A 46 18.71 -0.97 8.76
CA TYR A 46 19.43 0.05 9.50
C TYR A 46 20.62 -0.54 10.27
N ASP A 47 20.56 -1.83 10.58
CA ASP A 47 21.60 -2.53 11.32
C ASP A 47 22.55 -3.26 10.35
N GLY A 48 23.62 -2.58 9.94
CA GLY A 48 24.77 -3.19 9.27
C GLY A 48 24.64 -3.47 7.76
N TYR A 49 23.64 -2.95 7.06
CA TYR A 49 23.54 -3.16 5.61
C TYR A 49 24.80 -2.70 4.84
N TRP A 50 25.27 -1.49 5.12
CA TRP A 50 26.46 -0.94 4.46
C TRP A 50 27.77 -1.57 4.94
N GLU A 51 27.74 -2.31 6.05
CA GLU A 51 28.85 -3.05 6.59
C GLU A 51 28.90 -4.51 6.08
N GLY A 52 27.97 -4.89 5.20
CA GLY A 52 27.87 -6.25 4.66
C GLY A 52 27.33 -7.30 5.65
N LYS A 53 26.72 -6.87 6.76
CA LYS A 53 26.23 -7.74 7.84
C LYS A 53 24.75 -8.10 7.72
N VAL A 54 24.18 -8.15 6.53
CA VAL A 54 22.72 -8.33 6.36
C VAL A 54 22.26 -9.79 6.41
N GLY A 55 23.13 -10.71 5.99
CA GLY A 55 22.76 -12.11 5.87
C GLY A 55 22.76 -12.85 7.22
N GLY A 56 21.67 -13.54 7.56
CA GLY A 56 21.60 -14.46 8.70
C GLY A 56 21.61 -13.82 10.09
N GLN A 57 21.42 -12.51 10.22
CA GLN A 57 21.38 -11.84 11.51
C GLN A 57 20.16 -12.23 12.34
N LYS A 58 20.35 -12.33 13.66
CA LYS A 58 19.25 -12.54 14.62
C LYS A 58 18.52 -11.22 14.89
N LYS A 59 17.68 -10.78 13.96
CA LYS A 59 17.01 -9.47 14.01
C LYS A 59 15.92 -9.33 15.09
N MET A 60 15.54 -10.42 15.78
CA MET A 60 14.45 -10.44 16.77
C MET A 60 14.94 -10.61 18.22
N VAL A 61 16.22 -10.37 18.51
CA VAL A 61 16.79 -10.60 19.85
C VAL A 61 16.12 -9.73 20.93
N ARG A 62 15.67 -8.52 20.57
CA ARG A 62 15.06 -7.56 21.50
C ARG A 62 13.52 -7.57 21.43
N VAL A 63 12.91 -8.50 20.67
CA VAL A 63 11.46 -8.60 20.52
C VAL A 63 10.92 -9.68 21.43
N PHE A 64 10.11 -9.29 22.42
CA PHE A 64 9.48 -10.17 23.41
C PHE A 64 7.97 -10.34 23.16
N ASP A 65 7.40 -9.51 22.28
CA ASP A 65 5.98 -9.59 21.88
C ASP A 65 5.85 -9.55 20.35
N SER A 66 5.07 -10.46 19.78
CA SER A 66 4.87 -10.57 18.33
C SER A 66 3.59 -9.88 17.82
N THR A 67 2.84 -9.22 18.69
CA THR A 67 1.56 -8.58 18.32
C THR A 67 1.73 -7.59 17.19
N ALA A 68 2.70 -6.67 17.28
CA ALA A 68 2.96 -5.68 16.25
C ALA A 68 3.34 -6.32 14.90
N ILE A 69 4.22 -7.33 14.92
CA ILE A 69 4.69 -8.03 13.71
C ILE A 69 3.51 -8.68 12.99
N ASN A 70 2.65 -9.38 13.73
CA ASN A 70 1.48 -10.05 13.16
C ASN A 70 0.46 -9.04 12.64
N SER A 71 0.21 -7.96 13.38
CA SER A 71 -0.75 -6.93 13.00
C SER A 71 -0.30 -6.14 11.77
N VAL A 72 1.01 -5.89 11.60
CA VAL A 72 1.55 -5.28 10.38
C VAL A 72 1.35 -6.18 9.16
N GLN A 73 1.57 -7.49 9.29
CA GLN A 73 1.31 -8.42 8.20
C GLN A 73 -0.18 -8.42 7.80
N ARG A 74 -1.07 -8.41 8.79
CA ARG A 74 -2.52 -8.34 8.53
C ARG A 74 -2.93 -7.00 7.94
N PHE A 75 -2.33 -5.89 8.38
CA PHE A 75 -2.52 -4.57 7.77
C PHE A 75 -2.19 -4.61 6.27
N ALA A 76 -1.00 -5.09 5.89
CA ALA A 76 -0.60 -5.19 4.50
C ALA A 76 -1.57 -6.06 3.68
N ASN A 77 -1.96 -7.24 4.19
CA ASN A 77 -2.91 -8.13 3.51
C ASN A 77 -4.29 -7.49 3.33
N ARG A 78 -4.79 -6.75 4.33
CA ARG A 78 -6.07 -6.03 4.24
C ARG A 78 -6.02 -4.88 3.24
N MET A 79 -4.93 -4.11 3.26
CA MET A 79 -4.72 -3.04 2.28
C MET A 79 -4.64 -3.60 0.86
N GLN A 80 -3.93 -4.71 0.66
CA GLN A 80 -3.87 -5.38 -0.64
C GLN A 80 -5.25 -5.85 -1.09
N SER A 81 -5.98 -6.57 -0.26
CA SER A 81 -7.33 -7.05 -0.60
C SER A 81 -8.34 -5.92 -0.82
N GLY A 82 -8.18 -4.79 -0.13
CA GLY A 82 -9.06 -3.62 -0.24
C GLY A 82 -8.79 -2.72 -1.44
N ILE A 83 -7.51 -2.54 -1.82
CA ILE A 83 -7.10 -1.58 -2.86
C ILE A 83 -6.61 -2.28 -4.12
N PHE A 84 -5.82 -3.35 -4.00
CA PHE A 84 -5.20 -4.09 -5.11
C PHE A 84 -5.54 -5.58 -5.09
N PRO A 85 -6.84 -5.96 -5.13
CA PRO A 85 -7.22 -7.37 -5.06
C PRO A 85 -6.66 -8.15 -6.27
N PRO A 86 -5.97 -9.29 -6.06
CA PRO A 86 -5.28 -10.04 -7.13
C PRO A 86 -6.19 -10.54 -8.24
N GLN A 87 -7.44 -10.86 -7.92
CA GLN A 87 -8.39 -11.50 -8.83
C GLN A 87 -9.31 -10.52 -9.59
N ARG A 88 -9.27 -9.24 -9.27
CA ARG A 88 -10.20 -8.22 -9.80
C ARG A 88 -9.46 -7.05 -10.39
N LYS A 89 -10.10 -6.37 -11.34
CA LYS A 89 -9.66 -5.04 -11.77
C LYS A 89 -9.91 -4.06 -10.64
N TRP A 90 -8.88 -3.36 -10.21
CA TRP A 90 -8.94 -2.40 -9.10
C TRP A 90 -8.99 -0.95 -9.55
N CYS A 91 -8.85 -0.71 -10.86
CA CYS A 91 -9.04 0.62 -11.46
C CYS A 91 -9.74 0.50 -12.82
N LYS A 92 -10.18 1.64 -13.34
CA LYS A 92 -10.81 1.85 -14.64
C LYS A 92 -10.19 3.08 -15.27
N LEU A 93 -10.07 3.08 -16.58
CA LEU A 93 -9.65 4.24 -17.36
C LEU A 93 -10.89 4.90 -17.94
N GLU A 94 -11.05 6.20 -17.73
CA GLU A 94 -12.15 6.98 -18.25
C GLU A 94 -11.65 8.08 -19.16
N ALA A 95 -12.38 8.31 -20.25
CA ALA A 95 -12.17 9.43 -21.15
C ALA A 95 -12.42 10.75 -20.39
N GLY A 96 -11.40 11.61 -20.34
CA GLY A 96 -11.44 12.86 -19.60
C GLY A 96 -12.27 13.96 -20.28
N SER A 97 -12.26 15.15 -19.67
CA SER A 97 -13.01 16.31 -20.12
C SER A 97 -12.50 16.94 -21.43
N ASP A 98 -11.22 16.73 -21.74
CA ASP A 98 -10.59 17.33 -22.93
C ASP A 98 -10.90 16.56 -24.20
N ILE A 99 -11.48 15.33 -24.08
CA ILE A 99 -11.92 14.56 -25.23
C ILE A 99 -13.30 15.06 -25.67
N PRO A 100 -13.45 15.45 -26.96
CA PRO A 100 -14.73 15.86 -27.51
C PRO A 100 -15.80 14.79 -27.34
N GLU A 101 -17.04 15.19 -27.05
CA GLU A 101 -18.15 14.27 -26.76
C GLU A 101 -18.45 13.29 -27.91
N ASP A 102 -18.26 13.72 -29.17
CA ASP A 102 -18.41 12.89 -30.37
C ASP A 102 -17.40 11.73 -30.45
N ARG A 103 -16.21 11.89 -29.85
CA ARG A 103 -15.15 10.86 -29.82
C ARG A 103 -15.04 10.13 -28.49
N LYS A 104 -15.75 10.59 -27.49
CA LYS A 104 -15.64 10.08 -26.11
C LYS A 104 -15.93 8.58 -26.01
N MET A 105 -16.92 8.12 -26.76
CA MET A 105 -17.31 6.72 -26.77
C MET A 105 -16.26 5.82 -27.44
N GLU A 106 -15.72 6.26 -28.57
CA GLU A 106 -14.65 5.54 -29.27
C GLU A 106 -13.38 5.48 -28.40
N ALA A 107 -13.00 6.61 -27.79
CA ALA A 107 -11.89 6.67 -26.85
C ALA A 107 -12.11 5.74 -25.65
N GLN A 108 -13.34 5.69 -25.10
CA GLN A 108 -13.65 4.81 -23.96
C GLN A 108 -13.54 3.33 -24.34
N MET A 109 -13.98 2.93 -25.53
CA MET A 109 -13.83 1.54 -26.01
C MET A 109 -12.35 1.16 -26.16
N ALA A 110 -11.51 2.06 -26.67
CA ALA A 110 -10.06 1.83 -26.76
C ALA A 110 -9.43 1.71 -25.37
N LEU A 111 -9.79 2.58 -24.42
CA LEU A 111 -9.33 2.56 -23.04
C LEU A 111 -9.73 1.25 -22.31
N ASP A 112 -10.93 0.73 -22.55
CA ASP A 112 -11.36 -0.55 -21.99
C ASP A 112 -10.51 -1.72 -22.51
N ILE A 113 -10.10 -1.71 -23.80
CA ILE A 113 -9.19 -2.70 -24.38
C ILE A 113 -7.79 -2.58 -23.76
N TYR A 114 -7.27 -1.36 -23.60
CA TYR A 114 -5.97 -1.14 -22.97
C TYR A 114 -5.97 -1.58 -21.50
N LEU A 115 -7.04 -1.32 -20.79
CA LEU A 115 -7.24 -1.79 -19.42
C LEU A 115 -7.22 -3.32 -19.33
N ASP A 116 -7.90 -4.02 -20.25
CA ASP A 116 -7.92 -5.49 -20.30
C ASP A 116 -6.51 -6.06 -20.53
N LYS A 117 -5.76 -5.49 -21.47
CA LYS A 117 -4.37 -5.86 -21.75
C LYS A 117 -3.48 -5.58 -20.54
N MET A 118 -3.64 -4.40 -19.89
CA MET A 118 -2.87 -4.02 -18.71
C MET A 118 -3.05 -5.03 -17.58
N PHE A 119 -4.28 -5.41 -17.25
CA PHE A 119 -4.54 -6.41 -16.21
C PHE A 119 -4.07 -7.82 -16.59
N ALA A 120 -4.06 -8.17 -17.88
CA ALA A 120 -3.47 -9.44 -18.34
C ALA A 120 -1.96 -9.46 -18.07
N VAL A 121 -1.24 -8.38 -18.38
CA VAL A 121 0.19 -8.22 -18.09
C VAL A 121 0.47 -8.20 -16.59
N ILE A 122 -0.31 -7.47 -15.80
CA ILE A 122 -0.17 -7.43 -14.33
C ILE A 122 -0.29 -8.84 -13.73
N LYS A 123 -1.26 -9.63 -14.17
CA LYS A 123 -1.48 -11.00 -13.67
C LYS A 123 -0.34 -11.97 -14.00
N GLN A 124 0.39 -11.74 -15.08
CA GLN A 124 1.56 -12.54 -15.45
C GLN A 124 2.83 -12.10 -14.73
N SER A 125 2.84 -10.90 -14.17
CA SER A 125 4.00 -10.30 -13.52
C SER A 125 4.12 -10.70 -12.03
N ASN A 126 5.16 -10.17 -11.38
CA ASN A 126 5.39 -10.32 -9.94
C ASN A 126 4.63 -9.28 -9.09
N PHE A 127 3.62 -8.60 -9.64
CA PHE A 127 2.92 -7.49 -8.99
C PHE A 127 2.36 -7.83 -7.61
N ASP A 128 1.67 -8.97 -7.49
CA ASP A 128 0.99 -9.34 -6.24
C ASP A 128 1.96 -9.52 -5.05
N ILE A 129 3.17 -10.02 -5.34
CA ILE A 129 4.22 -10.15 -4.33
C ILE A 129 4.80 -8.76 -4.01
N ALA A 130 5.14 -8.00 -5.06
CA ALA A 130 5.77 -6.69 -4.93
C ALA A 130 4.89 -5.69 -4.18
N ILE A 131 3.58 -5.65 -4.46
CA ILE A 131 2.65 -4.76 -3.78
C ILE A 131 2.48 -5.16 -2.30
N GLY A 132 2.49 -6.45 -1.98
CA GLY A 132 2.46 -6.91 -0.59
C GLY A 132 3.67 -6.40 0.21
N GLU A 133 4.87 -6.51 -0.35
CA GLU A 133 6.09 -5.99 0.28
C GLU A 133 6.08 -4.45 0.39
N PHE A 134 5.59 -3.75 -0.63
CA PHE A 134 5.40 -2.31 -0.61
C PHE A 134 4.46 -1.86 0.51
N LEU A 135 3.36 -2.57 0.72
CA LEU A 135 2.38 -2.25 1.76
C LEU A 135 2.90 -2.53 3.18
N LEU A 136 3.84 -3.47 3.33
CA LEU A 136 4.55 -3.65 4.61
C LEU A 136 5.37 -2.40 4.97
N ASP A 137 6.15 -1.86 4.04
CA ASP A 137 6.93 -0.64 4.27
C ASP A 137 6.02 0.59 4.46
N LEU A 138 4.87 0.63 3.78
CA LEU A 138 3.87 1.68 3.94
C LEU A 138 3.31 1.75 5.37
N SER A 139 3.21 0.62 6.06
CA SER A 139 2.77 0.58 7.46
C SER A 139 3.68 1.39 8.39
N VAL A 140 4.96 1.51 8.05
CA VAL A 140 5.92 2.35 8.77
C VAL A 140 5.74 3.83 8.37
N GLY A 141 5.52 4.11 7.07
CA GLY A 141 5.21 5.48 6.65
C GLY A 141 5.43 5.79 5.19
N THR A 142 6.57 5.44 4.65
CA THR A 142 6.91 5.68 3.24
C THR A 142 7.28 4.36 2.59
N ALA A 143 6.63 4.06 1.47
CA ALA A 143 6.93 2.89 0.65
C ALA A 143 7.41 3.32 -0.73
N VAL A 144 8.32 2.54 -1.30
CA VAL A 144 8.93 2.83 -2.61
C VAL A 144 8.93 1.57 -3.45
N MET A 145 8.47 1.70 -4.68
CA MET A 145 8.51 0.65 -5.69
C MET A 145 9.04 1.21 -7.00
N MET A 146 9.87 0.43 -7.69
CA MET A 146 10.32 0.74 -9.03
C MET A 146 9.59 -0.13 -10.04
N VAL A 147 9.12 0.47 -11.12
CA VAL A 147 8.46 -0.22 -12.24
C VAL A 147 9.36 -0.13 -13.45
N GLN A 148 9.82 -1.27 -13.92
CA GLN A 148 10.74 -1.37 -15.04
C GLN A 148 10.18 -2.22 -16.18
N SER A 149 10.66 -1.98 -17.41
CA SER A 149 10.48 -2.91 -18.52
C SER A 149 11.15 -4.24 -18.18
N GLY A 150 10.44 -5.32 -18.35
CA GLY A 150 10.93 -6.68 -18.15
C GLY A 150 11.41 -7.33 -19.45
N ASP A 151 11.31 -8.65 -19.51
CA ASP A 151 11.61 -9.47 -20.69
C ASP A 151 10.37 -9.72 -21.57
N ASP A 152 10.49 -10.58 -22.58
CA ASP A 152 9.38 -10.89 -23.49
C ASP A 152 8.31 -11.78 -22.84
N VAL A 153 8.68 -12.54 -21.81
CA VAL A 153 7.74 -13.40 -21.05
C VAL A 153 7.00 -12.57 -20.01
N ASN A 154 7.74 -11.71 -19.30
CA ASN A 154 7.22 -10.81 -18.28
C ASN A 154 7.52 -9.36 -18.68
N PRO A 155 6.63 -8.71 -19.43
CA PRO A 155 6.89 -7.39 -20.01
C PRO A 155 7.17 -6.30 -18.98
N ILE A 156 6.71 -6.47 -17.74
CA ILE A 156 6.84 -5.50 -16.66
C ILE A 156 7.35 -6.20 -15.40
N ASN A 157 8.33 -5.58 -14.75
CA ASN A 157 8.87 -6.04 -13.49
C ASN A 157 8.68 -4.97 -12.40
N PHE A 158 8.13 -5.40 -11.26
CA PHE A 158 7.88 -4.57 -10.08
C PHE A 158 8.91 -4.88 -9.01
N ILE A 159 9.67 -3.88 -8.59
CA ILE A 159 10.76 -4.02 -7.63
C ILE A 159 10.44 -3.18 -6.40
N PRO A 160 9.97 -3.80 -5.29
CA PRO A 160 9.84 -3.10 -4.03
C PRO A 160 11.23 -2.73 -3.52
N VAL A 161 11.48 -1.46 -3.31
CA VAL A 161 12.78 -0.97 -2.87
C VAL A 161 12.68 -0.56 -1.41
N PRO A 162 13.49 -1.15 -0.52
CA PRO A 162 13.48 -0.76 0.88
C PRO A 162 13.70 0.75 1.04
N GLN A 163 12.84 1.37 1.80
CA GLN A 163 12.89 2.81 2.06
C GLN A 163 14.27 3.27 2.57
N TYR A 164 14.98 2.39 3.27
CA TYR A 164 16.35 2.65 3.75
C TYR A 164 17.33 3.06 2.64
N LEU A 165 17.17 2.51 1.42
CA LEU A 165 18.07 2.74 0.29
C LEU A 165 17.70 3.96 -0.56
N VAL A 166 16.56 4.59 -0.29
CA VAL A 166 16.00 5.66 -1.13
C VAL A 166 15.97 6.98 -0.37
N ALA A 167 16.40 8.05 -1.01
CA ALA A 167 16.20 9.42 -0.59
C ALA A 167 15.28 10.13 -1.58
N ILE A 168 14.37 10.98 -1.08
CA ILE A 168 13.36 11.69 -1.89
C ILE A 168 13.44 13.19 -1.66
N GLU A 169 13.08 13.94 -2.68
CA GLU A 169 12.89 15.39 -2.60
C GLU A 169 11.48 15.73 -3.09
N GLU A 170 10.89 16.68 -2.41
CA GLU A 170 9.54 17.16 -2.68
C GLU A 170 9.58 18.45 -3.48
N GLY A 171 8.70 18.57 -4.46
CA GLY A 171 8.48 19.79 -5.21
C GLY A 171 7.62 20.81 -4.47
N ALA A 172 7.44 21.97 -5.07
CA ALA A 172 6.66 23.07 -4.48
C ALA A 172 5.18 22.73 -4.26
N ASN A 173 4.65 21.78 -5.02
CA ASN A 173 3.27 21.28 -4.92
C ASN A 173 3.09 20.16 -3.89
N GLY A 174 4.17 19.75 -3.20
CA GLY A 174 4.13 18.69 -2.22
C GLY A 174 4.17 17.28 -2.79
N ALA A 175 4.31 17.11 -4.12
CA ALA A 175 4.55 15.83 -4.76
C ALA A 175 6.05 15.45 -4.67
N VAL A 176 6.34 14.15 -4.82
CA VAL A 176 7.72 13.67 -4.87
C VAL A 176 8.25 13.88 -6.29
N ASP A 177 9.12 14.86 -6.47
CA ASP A 177 9.68 15.21 -7.77
C ASP A 177 10.97 14.43 -8.08
N ASN A 178 11.84 14.26 -7.07
CA ASN A 178 13.12 13.62 -7.27
C ASN A 178 13.30 12.41 -6.36
N VAL A 179 13.86 11.36 -6.93
CA VAL A 179 14.11 10.10 -6.23
C VAL A 179 15.55 9.67 -6.46
N TYR A 180 16.25 9.35 -5.39
CA TYR A 180 17.63 8.87 -5.41
C TYR A 180 17.68 7.52 -4.70
N ARG A 181 18.29 6.53 -5.36
CA ARG A 181 18.54 5.21 -4.79
C ARG A 181 20.04 4.95 -4.71
N ARG A 182 20.50 4.65 -3.51
CA ARG A 182 21.86 4.17 -3.28
C ARG A 182 21.87 2.64 -3.26
N MET A 183 22.72 2.01 -4.03
CA MET A 183 22.77 0.55 -4.15
C MET A 183 24.20 0.05 -4.26
N ARG A 184 24.42 -1.23 -3.90
CA ARG A 184 25.63 -2.00 -4.18
C ARG A 184 25.27 -3.13 -5.12
N ILE A 185 26.02 -3.26 -6.20
CA ILE A 185 25.90 -4.39 -7.12
C ILE A 185 27.28 -4.87 -7.53
N LYS A 186 27.38 -6.14 -7.94
CA LYS A 186 28.63 -6.67 -8.50
C LYS A 186 28.97 -5.96 -9.78
N ALA A 187 30.27 -5.72 -10.03
CA ALA A 187 30.74 -5.01 -11.20
C ALA A 187 30.26 -5.68 -12.51
N GLU A 188 30.28 -7.00 -12.60
CA GLU A 188 29.77 -7.78 -13.75
C GLU A 188 28.26 -7.59 -14.02
N ALA A 189 27.49 -7.23 -13.01
CA ALA A 189 26.03 -7.10 -13.12
C ALA A 189 25.60 -5.76 -13.75
N ILE A 190 26.50 -4.77 -13.83
CA ILE A 190 26.17 -3.43 -14.33
C ILE A 190 25.65 -3.50 -15.76
N GLN A 191 26.39 -4.15 -16.67
CA GLN A 191 26.03 -4.25 -18.08
C GLN A 191 24.77 -5.08 -18.31
N ARG A 192 24.51 -6.05 -17.42
CA ARG A 192 23.29 -6.85 -17.46
C ARG A 192 22.06 -6.06 -17.02
N GLN A 193 22.25 -5.18 -16.01
CA GLN A 193 21.16 -4.35 -15.49
C GLN A 193 20.82 -3.18 -16.41
N TRP A 194 21.86 -2.59 -17.01
CA TRP A 194 21.74 -1.49 -17.98
C TRP A 194 22.54 -1.82 -19.21
N SER A 195 21.86 -2.25 -20.27
CA SER A 195 22.51 -2.63 -21.54
C SER A 195 23.18 -1.45 -22.25
N ASP A 196 22.75 -0.22 -21.95
CA ASP A 196 23.28 1.05 -22.46
C ASP A 196 24.31 1.70 -21.51
N ALA A 197 24.82 0.97 -20.51
CA ALA A 197 25.81 1.50 -19.59
C ALA A 197 27.15 1.78 -20.28
N GLU A 198 27.64 3.00 -20.16
CA GLU A 198 28.98 3.41 -20.61
C GLU A 198 29.99 3.21 -19.49
N ILE A 199 30.64 2.04 -19.49
CA ILE A 199 31.62 1.67 -18.47
C ILE A 199 33.01 2.16 -18.93
N THR A 200 33.56 3.15 -18.24
CA THR A 200 34.85 3.78 -18.59
C THR A 200 35.80 3.90 -17.40
N GLY A 201 37.07 4.12 -17.67
CA GLY A 201 38.09 4.47 -16.68
C GLY A 201 38.32 3.39 -15.61
N THR A 202 38.27 3.77 -14.35
CA THR A 202 38.53 2.88 -13.20
C THR A 202 37.48 1.77 -13.09
N LEU A 203 36.23 2.07 -13.45
CA LEU A 203 35.15 1.09 -13.39
C LEU A 203 35.32 -0.02 -14.45
N ALA A 204 35.81 0.33 -15.66
CA ALA A 204 36.09 -0.66 -16.71
C ALA A 204 37.16 -1.67 -16.25
N ARG A 205 38.24 -1.18 -15.65
CA ARG A 205 39.29 -2.03 -15.09
C ARG A 205 38.75 -2.95 -13.99
N LEU A 206 37.88 -2.42 -13.13
CA LEU A 206 37.28 -3.19 -12.03
C LEU A 206 36.35 -4.29 -12.55
N VAL A 207 35.60 -4.05 -13.61
CA VAL A 207 34.76 -5.07 -14.28
C VAL A 207 35.63 -6.18 -14.89
N GLU A 208 36.78 -5.84 -15.47
CA GLU A 208 37.69 -6.82 -16.09
C GLU A 208 38.51 -7.59 -15.06
N GLU A 209 39.11 -6.91 -14.07
CA GLU A 209 40.02 -7.51 -13.10
C GLU A 209 39.32 -8.18 -11.93
N LYS A 210 38.16 -7.61 -11.49
CA LYS A 210 37.44 -8.03 -10.30
C LYS A 210 35.92 -8.01 -10.50
N PRO A 211 35.37 -8.84 -11.38
CA PRO A 211 33.95 -8.81 -11.77
C PRO A 211 32.98 -9.03 -10.62
N THR A 212 33.40 -9.75 -9.57
CA THR A 212 32.60 -10.07 -8.39
C THR A 212 32.65 -9.02 -7.28
N GLU A 213 33.53 -8.00 -7.41
CA GLU A 213 33.61 -6.91 -6.43
C GLU A 213 32.35 -6.04 -6.47
N GLU A 214 31.86 -5.65 -5.30
CA GLU A 214 30.69 -4.78 -5.19
C GLU A 214 31.07 -3.32 -5.40
N VAL A 215 30.34 -2.66 -6.29
CA VAL A 215 30.48 -1.23 -6.56
C VAL A 215 29.26 -0.48 -6.04
N GLU A 216 29.50 0.73 -5.55
CA GLU A 216 28.45 1.59 -5.05
C GLU A 216 27.96 2.54 -6.15
N LEU A 217 26.69 2.44 -6.47
CA LEU A 217 26.01 3.25 -7.47
C LEU A 217 24.94 4.12 -6.83
N VAL A 218 24.73 5.30 -7.41
CA VAL A 218 23.61 6.18 -7.12
C VAL A 218 22.76 6.30 -8.38
N GLU A 219 21.55 5.80 -8.30
CA GLU A 219 20.51 5.95 -9.32
C GLU A 219 19.67 7.17 -8.97
N ALA A 220 19.53 8.10 -9.90
CA ALA A 220 18.81 9.35 -9.70
C ALA A 220 17.77 9.58 -10.78
N THR A 221 16.57 9.96 -10.39
CA THR A 221 15.50 10.42 -11.26
C THR A 221 15.10 11.82 -10.84
N ILE A 222 15.28 12.79 -11.73
CA ILE A 222 15.14 14.22 -11.43
C ILE A 222 14.13 14.84 -12.39
N PHE A 223 13.12 15.49 -11.87
CA PHE A 223 12.09 16.17 -12.63
C PHE A 223 12.59 17.47 -13.26
N ASP A 224 12.37 17.64 -14.56
CA ASP A 224 12.64 18.87 -15.29
C ASP A 224 11.34 19.66 -15.49
N GLN A 225 11.08 20.62 -14.61
CA GLN A 225 9.87 21.46 -14.64
C GLN A 225 9.63 22.18 -15.98
N LYS A 226 10.69 22.52 -16.75
CA LYS A 226 10.55 23.24 -18.01
C LYS A 226 10.04 22.37 -19.14
N ARG A 227 10.39 21.09 -19.10
CA ARG A 227 10.04 20.12 -20.14
C ARG A 227 8.89 19.23 -19.75
N GLY A 228 8.62 19.08 -18.45
CA GLY A 228 7.61 18.15 -17.92
C GLY A 228 8.03 16.69 -18.10
N ASP A 229 9.33 16.40 -18.14
CA ASP A 229 9.91 15.06 -18.23
C ASP A 229 10.93 14.81 -17.11
N TYR A 230 11.49 13.61 -17.05
CA TYR A 230 12.47 13.24 -16.03
C TYR A 230 13.83 12.93 -16.67
N SER A 231 14.90 13.36 -16.01
CA SER A 231 16.26 12.90 -16.27
C SER A 231 16.59 11.72 -15.38
N TYR A 232 16.79 10.55 -15.97
CA TYR A 232 17.23 9.35 -15.29
C TYR A 232 18.72 9.15 -15.52
N CYS A 233 19.50 8.98 -14.45
CA CYS A 233 20.92 8.72 -14.53
C CYS A 233 21.38 7.74 -13.45
N VAL A 234 22.46 7.03 -13.75
CA VAL A 234 23.17 6.16 -12.81
C VAL A 234 24.61 6.62 -12.73
N ILE A 235 25.11 6.86 -11.53
CA ILE A 235 26.42 7.42 -11.26
C ILE A 235 27.21 6.46 -10.40
N HIS A 236 28.43 6.16 -10.81
CA HIS A 236 29.39 5.46 -9.95
C HIS A 236 29.91 6.45 -8.90
N ARG A 237 29.65 6.16 -7.62
CA ARG A 237 29.87 7.12 -6.53
C ARG A 237 31.36 7.46 -6.34
N GLU A 238 32.24 6.50 -6.45
CA GLU A 238 33.67 6.67 -6.20
C GLU A 238 34.35 7.51 -7.28
N SER A 239 34.16 7.14 -8.55
CA SER A 239 34.74 7.88 -9.67
C SER A 239 33.94 9.13 -10.09
N LYS A 240 32.70 9.31 -9.55
CA LYS A 240 31.78 10.37 -9.92
C LYS A 240 31.44 10.41 -11.42
N THR A 241 31.51 9.26 -12.08
CA THR A 241 31.22 9.13 -13.52
C THR A 241 29.78 8.69 -13.71
N GLU A 242 29.10 9.34 -14.65
CA GLU A 242 27.79 8.94 -15.13
C GLU A 242 27.96 7.72 -16.05
N ILE A 243 27.30 6.61 -15.71
CA ILE A 243 27.35 5.35 -16.49
C ILE A 243 26.09 5.13 -17.32
N VAL A 244 24.98 5.76 -16.95
CA VAL A 244 23.71 5.74 -17.70
C VAL A 244 23.11 7.13 -17.67
N SER A 245 22.58 7.58 -18.80
CA SER A 245 21.87 8.85 -18.91
C SER A 245 20.74 8.73 -19.92
N ARG A 246 19.52 8.91 -19.46
CA ARG A 246 18.31 8.82 -20.30
C ARG A 246 17.32 9.91 -19.94
N ARG A 247 16.49 10.28 -20.92
CA ARG A 247 15.29 11.04 -20.67
C ARG A 247 14.09 10.11 -20.72
N ILE A 248 13.20 10.25 -19.75
CA ILE A 248 12.00 9.44 -19.61
C ILE A 248 10.79 10.34 -19.37
N LYS A 249 9.67 9.99 -19.98
CA LYS A 249 8.42 10.78 -19.87
C LYS A 249 7.77 10.65 -18.50
N VAL A 250 7.78 9.43 -17.94
CA VAL A 250 7.14 9.08 -16.68
C VAL A 250 8.17 8.51 -15.72
N SER A 251 8.14 8.92 -14.46
CA SER A 251 9.02 8.39 -13.41
C SER A 251 8.87 6.87 -13.28
N PRO A 252 9.97 6.11 -13.16
CA PRO A 252 9.91 4.67 -12.88
C PRO A 252 9.55 4.38 -11.42
N TRP A 253 9.49 5.41 -10.59
CA TRP A 253 9.28 5.28 -9.15
C TRP A 253 7.85 5.56 -8.75
N VAL A 254 7.30 4.66 -7.97
CA VAL A 254 6.06 4.84 -7.24
C VAL A 254 6.44 5.03 -5.77
N VAL A 255 6.25 6.23 -5.26
CA VAL A 255 6.57 6.59 -3.87
C VAL A 255 5.28 7.01 -3.18
N SER A 256 4.90 6.28 -2.14
CA SER A 256 3.68 6.55 -1.40
C SER A 256 3.97 6.83 0.06
N ARG A 257 3.24 7.79 0.61
CA ARG A 257 3.30 8.19 2.02
C ARG A 257 1.94 7.94 2.65
N TYR A 258 1.91 7.16 3.73
CA TYR A 258 0.64 6.85 4.40
C TYR A 258 -0.05 8.11 4.94
N MET A 259 0.64 8.86 5.76
CA MET A 259 0.20 10.15 6.27
C MET A 259 1.37 11.13 6.21
N LYS A 260 1.12 12.35 5.71
CA LYS A 260 2.10 13.41 5.63
C LYS A 260 1.80 14.46 6.69
N VAL A 261 2.82 14.82 7.45
CA VAL A 261 2.77 15.95 8.38
C VAL A 261 3.32 17.19 7.68
N ALA A 262 2.76 18.35 7.97
CA ALA A 262 3.23 19.61 7.39
C ALA A 262 4.70 19.86 7.76
N GLY A 263 5.53 20.16 6.76
CA GLY A 263 6.97 20.37 6.93
C GLY A 263 7.81 19.09 6.88
N GLU A 264 7.20 17.90 6.88
CA GLU A 264 7.91 16.63 6.74
C GLU A 264 7.82 16.12 5.29
N ILE A 265 8.91 15.55 4.80
CA ILE A 265 8.98 14.97 3.44
C ILE A 265 8.51 13.51 3.47
N TYR A 266 8.93 12.76 4.50
CA TYR A 266 8.61 11.36 4.66
C TYR A 266 7.28 11.16 5.39
N GLY A 267 6.60 10.07 5.07
CA GLY A 267 5.32 9.73 5.68
C GLY A 267 5.46 9.13 7.07
N ARG A 268 4.39 9.24 7.86
CA ARG A 268 4.21 8.53 9.14
C ARG A 268 3.11 7.50 8.98
N GLY A 269 3.43 6.26 9.27
CA GLY A 269 2.50 5.14 9.20
C GLY A 269 1.87 4.80 10.55
N PRO A 270 0.90 3.86 10.55
CA PRO A 270 0.24 3.42 11.78
C PRO A 270 1.22 2.75 12.76
N VAL A 271 2.31 2.14 12.27
CA VAL A 271 3.38 1.59 13.15
C VAL A 271 4.02 2.70 13.99
N ILE A 272 4.31 3.87 13.38
CA ILE A 272 4.88 5.00 14.12
C ILE A 272 3.91 5.50 15.19
N THR A 273 2.61 5.54 14.87
CA THR A 273 1.58 5.96 15.83
C THR A 273 1.48 4.96 16.99
N ALA A 274 1.59 3.67 16.72
CA ALA A 274 1.55 2.62 17.74
C ALA A 274 2.90 2.38 18.45
N LEU A 275 3.99 3.00 18.00
CA LEU A 275 5.34 2.72 18.48
C LEU A 275 5.52 2.88 20.00
N PRO A 276 4.96 3.89 20.68
CA PRO A 276 5.02 4.00 22.13
C PRO A 276 4.39 2.79 22.83
N ASP A 277 3.22 2.34 22.37
CA ASP A 277 2.52 1.18 22.94
C ASP A 277 3.29 -0.11 22.66
N ILE A 278 3.85 -0.26 21.44
CA ILE A 278 4.67 -1.41 21.04
C ILE A 278 5.91 -1.52 21.94
N LYS A 279 6.64 -0.42 22.16
CA LYS A 279 7.84 -0.41 23.00
C LYS A 279 7.48 -0.69 24.46
N THR A 280 6.38 -0.12 24.97
CA THR A 280 5.90 -0.33 26.33
C THR A 280 5.49 -1.80 26.54
N LEU A 281 4.71 -2.37 25.61
CA LEU A 281 4.29 -3.77 25.63
C LEU A 281 5.51 -4.71 25.63
N ASN A 282 6.45 -4.46 24.73
CA ASN A 282 7.66 -5.25 24.61
C ASN A 282 8.48 -5.24 25.92
N LYS A 283 8.63 -4.04 26.53
CA LYS A 283 9.33 -3.88 27.81
C LYS A 283 8.58 -4.55 28.96
N THR A 284 7.27 -4.41 29.01
CA THR A 284 6.44 -5.05 30.03
C THR A 284 6.54 -6.58 29.96
N LYS A 285 6.50 -7.15 28.74
CA LYS A 285 6.70 -8.60 28.54
C LYS A 285 8.11 -9.06 28.93
N GLU A 286 9.14 -8.30 28.58
CA GLU A 286 10.52 -8.60 29.01
C GLU A 286 10.61 -8.67 30.54
N LEU A 287 10.06 -7.67 31.26
CA LEU A 287 10.06 -7.65 32.73
C LEU A 287 9.24 -8.78 33.32
N LEU A 288 8.07 -9.07 32.73
CA LEU A 288 7.22 -10.19 33.15
C LEU A 288 7.97 -11.54 33.04
N LEU A 289 8.65 -11.78 31.93
CA LEU A 289 9.45 -13.00 31.72
C LEU A 289 10.63 -13.10 32.70
N LYS A 290 11.32 -11.98 32.97
CA LYS A 290 12.38 -11.93 33.99
C LYS A 290 11.83 -12.23 35.39
N ASN A 291 10.71 -11.62 35.77
CA ASN A 291 10.05 -11.91 37.05
C ASN A 291 9.55 -13.36 37.12
N ALA A 292 9.00 -13.90 36.05
CA ALA A 292 8.60 -15.31 35.99
C ALA A 292 9.79 -16.24 36.16
N ALA A 293 10.93 -15.96 35.53
CA ALA A 293 12.16 -16.73 35.69
C ALA A 293 12.66 -16.68 37.13
N LEU A 294 12.66 -15.50 37.77
CA LEU A 294 13.01 -15.35 39.19
C LEU A 294 12.01 -16.09 40.11
N ALA A 295 10.73 -16.06 39.78
CA ALA A 295 9.68 -16.75 40.54
C ALA A 295 9.83 -18.29 40.44
N ILE A 296 10.27 -18.82 39.30
CA ILE A 296 10.52 -20.25 39.08
C ILE A 296 11.83 -20.68 39.73
N SER A 297 12.90 -19.93 39.55
CA SER A 297 14.22 -20.27 40.14
C SER A 297 14.28 -20.03 41.65
N GLY A 298 13.43 -19.13 42.17
CA GLY A 298 13.45 -18.72 43.57
C GLY A 298 14.64 -17.83 43.90
N VAL A 299 14.40 -16.85 44.73
CA VAL A 299 15.47 -16.05 45.36
C VAL A 299 15.36 -16.29 46.84
N TYR A 300 16.49 -16.64 47.46
CA TYR A 300 16.56 -16.98 48.85
C TYR A 300 17.51 -16.01 49.56
N THR A 301 17.15 -15.63 50.76
CA THR A 301 18.06 -14.93 51.69
C THR A 301 18.64 -15.95 52.63
N ALA A 302 19.94 -15.92 52.80
CA ALA A 302 20.66 -16.76 53.77
C ALA A 302 21.16 -15.86 54.91
N ALA A 303 21.01 -16.31 56.17
CA ALA A 303 21.60 -15.62 57.31
C ALA A 303 23.12 -15.87 57.29
N ASP A 304 23.89 -14.82 57.58
CA ASP A 304 25.35 -14.92 57.72
C ASP A 304 25.70 -15.45 59.12
N ASP A 305 25.43 -16.74 59.32
CA ASP A 305 25.65 -17.43 60.60
C ASP A 305 26.84 -18.44 60.52
N GLY A 306 27.58 -18.39 59.40
CA GLY A 306 28.76 -19.26 59.18
C GLY A 306 28.44 -20.72 58.85
N VAL A 307 27.15 -21.12 58.84
CA VAL A 307 26.73 -22.51 58.54
C VAL A 307 26.42 -22.71 57.08
N ILE A 308 25.82 -21.68 56.47
CA ILE A 308 25.43 -21.71 55.07
C ILE A 308 26.42 -20.90 54.23
N ASN A 309 27.13 -21.57 53.32
CA ASN A 309 27.98 -20.89 52.34
C ASN A 309 27.19 -20.64 51.05
N PRO A 310 26.82 -19.38 50.73
CA PRO A 310 26.03 -19.08 49.54
C PRO A 310 26.69 -19.50 48.22
N ALA A 311 28.02 -19.59 48.18
CA ALA A 311 28.75 -19.97 46.96
C ALA A 311 28.70 -21.47 46.64
N THR A 312 28.38 -22.32 47.61
CA THR A 312 28.36 -23.79 47.45
C THR A 312 26.98 -24.42 47.45
N ILE A 313 25.95 -23.67 47.87
CA ILE A 313 24.59 -24.16 47.90
C ILE A 313 24.03 -24.30 46.47
N ARG A 314 23.52 -25.49 46.15
CA ARG A 314 22.76 -25.77 44.93
C ARG A 314 21.32 -26.03 45.30
N ILE A 315 20.42 -25.15 44.84
CA ILE A 315 18.98 -25.32 45.01
C ILE A 315 18.46 -26.09 43.81
N VAL A 316 18.37 -27.40 43.95
CA VAL A 316 17.84 -28.34 42.96
C VAL A 316 16.77 -29.23 43.60
N ALA A 317 15.90 -29.81 42.79
CA ALA A 317 14.84 -30.69 43.29
C ALA A 317 15.47 -31.89 44.09
N GLY A 318 15.03 -32.08 45.30
CA GLY A 318 15.51 -33.13 46.19
C GLY A 318 16.79 -32.81 46.97
N ALA A 319 17.33 -31.59 46.87
CA ALA A 319 18.49 -31.17 47.64
C ALA A 319 18.13 -31.06 49.14
N ILE A 320 18.99 -31.60 50.02
CA ILE A 320 18.95 -31.41 51.46
C ILE A 320 19.99 -30.36 51.83
N ILE A 321 19.53 -29.19 52.28
CA ILE A 321 20.37 -28.06 52.66
C ILE A 321 20.43 -28.02 54.19
N PRO A 322 21.63 -28.20 54.79
CA PRO A 322 21.79 -28.07 56.24
C PRO A 322 21.60 -26.61 56.65
N VAL A 323 20.78 -26.37 57.64
CA VAL A 323 20.48 -25.02 58.18
C VAL A 323 20.74 -25.01 59.68
N ALA A 324 21.31 -23.92 60.20
CA ALA A 324 21.56 -23.79 61.66
C ALA A 324 20.25 -23.49 62.42
N ARG A 325 19.30 -22.81 61.79
CA ARG A 325 18.04 -22.39 62.39
C ARG A 325 16.88 -22.67 61.46
N ASN A 326 15.86 -23.32 61.97
CA ASN A 326 14.68 -23.74 61.22
C ASN A 326 13.40 -23.00 61.75
N GLY A 327 13.57 -21.76 62.17
CA GLY A 327 12.56 -20.91 62.77
C GLY A 327 12.86 -20.51 64.23
N GLY A 328 11.90 -19.84 64.90
CA GLY A 328 12.06 -19.31 66.25
C GLY A 328 12.24 -17.79 66.27
N PRO A 329 12.54 -17.19 67.48
CA PRO A 329 12.65 -15.73 67.62
C PRO A 329 13.68 -15.04 66.73
N GLN A 330 14.70 -15.80 66.27
CA GLN A 330 15.78 -15.30 65.42
C GLN A 330 15.55 -15.54 63.92
N GLY A 331 14.42 -16.15 63.55
CA GLY A 331 14.05 -16.44 62.14
C GLY A 331 14.78 -17.67 61.56
N GLU A 332 14.50 -17.92 60.30
CA GLU A 332 15.05 -19.03 59.51
C GLU A 332 16.42 -18.63 58.92
N SER A 333 17.40 -19.56 58.91
CA SER A 333 18.69 -19.34 58.29
C SER A 333 18.60 -19.21 56.75
N LEU A 334 17.62 -19.84 56.14
CA LEU A 334 17.32 -19.74 54.71
C LEU A 334 15.85 -19.43 54.53
N LYS A 335 15.54 -18.28 53.91
CA LYS A 335 14.16 -17.83 53.69
C LYS A 335 13.94 -17.47 52.24
N ALA A 336 12.85 -17.95 51.67
CA ALA A 336 12.46 -17.52 50.35
C ALA A 336 12.04 -16.03 50.37
N LEU A 337 12.57 -15.25 49.47
CA LEU A 337 12.18 -13.83 49.32
C LEU A 337 10.72 -13.77 48.85
N PRO A 338 9.86 -13.02 49.56
CA PRO A 338 8.48 -12.89 49.14
C PRO A 338 8.40 -12.31 47.72
N ARG A 339 7.48 -12.83 46.90
CA ARG A 339 7.29 -12.39 45.54
C ARG A 339 6.77 -10.94 45.55
N SER A 340 7.42 -10.08 44.78
CA SER A 340 7.02 -8.71 44.59
C SER A 340 6.42 -8.58 43.19
N GLY A 341 5.16 -8.15 43.09
CA GLY A 341 4.46 -7.88 41.83
C GLY A 341 3.16 -8.67 41.67
N ASP A 342 2.15 -7.99 41.11
CA ASP A 342 0.85 -8.58 40.76
C ASP A 342 0.86 -8.95 39.26
N PHE A 343 0.87 -10.26 38.98
CA PHE A 343 0.82 -10.77 37.61
C PHE A 343 -0.52 -10.49 36.92
N ASN A 344 -1.63 -10.38 37.68
CA ASN A 344 -2.96 -10.13 37.12
C ASN A 344 -3.05 -8.70 36.56
N VAL A 345 -2.52 -7.71 37.29
CA VAL A 345 -2.47 -6.33 36.82
C VAL A 345 -1.59 -6.22 35.58
N SER A 346 -0.43 -6.89 35.58
CA SER A 346 0.46 -6.91 34.41
C SER A 346 -0.22 -7.53 33.18
N GLN A 347 -1.00 -8.60 33.35
CA GLN A 347 -1.74 -9.23 32.25
C GLN A 347 -2.85 -8.33 31.69
N LEU A 348 -3.53 -7.58 32.54
CA LEU A 348 -4.57 -6.64 32.12
C LEU A 348 -3.97 -5.50 31.27
N VAL A 349 -2.84 -4.93 31.71
CA VAL A 349 -2.12 -3.90 30.94
C VAL A 349 -1.61 -4.45 29.60
N ILE A 350 -1.08 -5.68 29.59
CA ILE A 350 -0.63 -6.33 28.35
C ILE A 350 -1.79 -6.48 27.37
N ASN A 351 -2.95 -6.95 27.83
CA ASN A 351 -4.12 -7.14 26.96
C ASN A 351 -4.63 -5.81 26.40
N ASP A 352 -4.65 -4.75 27.20
CA ASP A 352 -5.06 -3.42 26.76
C ASP A 352 -4.11 -2.86 25.68
N LEU A 353 -2.80 -2.91 25.92
CA LEU A 353 -1.80 -2.51 24.94
C LEU A 353 -1.89 -3.32 23.64
N GLN A 354 -2.10 -4.64 23.73
CA GLN A 354 -2.27 -5.48 22.55
C GLN A 354 -3.51 -5.11 21.73
N GLN A 355 -4.62 -4.77 22.40
CA GLN A 355 -5.85 -4.32 21.73
C GLN A 355 -5.64 -2.96 21.06
N ASN A 356 -5.00 -2.00 21.74
CA ASN A 356 -4.69 -0.70 21.19
C ASN A 356 -3.80 -0.80 19.94
N ILE A 357 -2.73 -1.61 19.99
CA ILE A 357 -1.86 -1.87 18.84
C ILE A 357 -2.65 -2.45 17.67
N LYS A 358 -3.50 -3.45 17.92
CA LYS A 358 -4.34 -4.05 16.88
C LYS A 358 -5.31 -3.03 16.27
N ARG A 359 -5.93 -2.17 17.09
CA ARG A 359 -6.83 -1.13 16.61
C ARG A 359 -6.11 -0.12 15.71
N ILE A 360 -4.96 0.41 16.15
CA ILE A 360 -4.18 1.38 15.37
C ILE A 360 -3.70 0.77 14.05
N LEU A 361 -3.33 -0.51 14.04
CA LEU A 361 -2.89 -1.24 12.84
C LEU A 361 -4.05 -1.84 12.03
N LEU A 362 -5.30 -1.44 12.31
CA LEU A 362 -6.49 -1.92 11.62
C LEU A 362 -6.63 -3.46 11.66
N ASP A 363 -6.09 -4.11 12.69
CA ASP A 363 -6.11 -5.57 12.88
C ASP A 363 -7.25 -6.01 13.79
N GLU A 364 -8.31 -5.25 13.95
CA GLU A 364 -9.49 -5.72 14.67
C GLU A 364 -10.12 -6.86 13.86
N SER A 365 -9.99 -8.05 14.40
CA SER A 365 -10.74 -9.20 13.90
C SER A 365 -12.19 -8.99 14.29
N LEU A 366 -13.07 -9.07 13.31
CA LEU A 366 -14.48 -9.29 13.59
C LEU A 366 -14.65 -10.55 14.42
N PRO A 367 -15.80 -10.67 15.13
CA PRO A 367 -16.05 -11.79 16.01
C PRO A 367 -15.67 -13.12 15.37
N PRO A 368 -15.20 -14.10 16.16
CA PRO A 368 -14.57 -15.31 15.67
C PRO A 368 -15.41 -16.04 14.62
N ASP A 369 -14.74 -16.73 13.71
CA ASP A 369 -15.25 -17.43 12.52
C ASP A 369 -16.41 -18.46 12.75
N ASN A 370 -16.98 -18.51 13.93
CA ASN A 370 -18.06 -19.42 14.30
C ASN A 370 -19.45 -18.98 13.82
N MET A 371 -19.59 -17.84 13.14
CA MET A 371 -20.85 -17.43 12.52
C MET A 371 -20.86 -17.82 11.04
N SER A 372 -21.73 -18.77 10.72
CA SER A 372 -22.03 -19.24 9.38
C SER A 372 -22.37 -18.09 8.41
N ALA A 373 -21.89 -18.23 7.16
CA ALA A 373 -22.26 -17.47 5.97
C ALA A 373 -22.27 -15.94 6.12
N ARG A 374 -21.11 -15.35 5.88
CA ARG A 374 -20.97 -13.88 5.73
C ARG A 374 -21.81 -13.41 4.53
N SER A 375 -22.80 -12.57 4.78
CA SER A 375 -23.56 -11.96 3.70
C SER A 375 -22.69 -10.96 2.92
N ALA A 376 -22.96 -10.79 1.62
CA ALA A 376 -22.28 -9.77 0.80
C ALA A 376 -22.37 -8.36 1.44
N THR A 377 -23.46 -8.06 2.13
CA THR A 377 -23.71 -6.83 2.87
C THR A 377 -22.68 -6.60 3.98
N GLU A 378 -22.34 -7.64 4.75
CA GLU A 378 -21.37 -7.54 5.83
C GLU A 378 -19.96 -7.21 5.29
N VAL A 379 -19.58 -7.78 4.15
CA VAL A 379 -18.29 -7.47 3.51
C VAL A 379 -18.25 -5.99 3.08
N VAL A 380 -19.34 -5.48 2.53
CA VAL A 380 -19.45 -4.06 2.12
C VAL A 380 -19.36 -3.13 3.33
N GLU A 381 -20.06 -3.43 4.42
CA GLU A 381 -19.99 -2.61 5.65
C GLU A 381 -18.58 -2.58 6.24
N ARG A 382 -17.87 -3.70 6.23
CA ARG A 382 -16.48 -3.77 6.68
C ARG A 382 -15.54 -2.93 5.82
N MET A 383 -15.72 -2.96 4.51
CA MET A 383 -14.93 -2.12 3.61
C MET A 383 -15.26 -0.64 3.81
N LYS A 384 -16.50 -0.30 4.13
CA LYS A 384 -16.91 1.06 4.48
C LYS A 384 -16.23 1.53 5.77
N GLU A 385 -16.21 0.71 6.82
CA GLU A 385 -15.52 0.99 8.07
C GLU A 385 -14.01 1.16 7.85
N LEU A 386 -13.37 0.28 7.10
CA LEU A 386 -11.96 0.39 6.73
C LEU A 386 -11.69 1.69 5.96
N SER A 387 -12.57 2.06 5.03
CA SER A 387 -12.47 3.31 4.26
C SER A 387 -12.58 4.55 5.15
N GLN A 388 -13.50 4.55 6.11
CA GLN A 388 -13.64 5.64 7.08
C GLN A 388 -12.42 5.76 7.99
N ASN A 389 -11.88 4.64 8.46
CA ASN A 389 -10.69 4.60 9.30
C ASN A 389 -9.43 5.03 8.55
N LEU A 390 -9.33 4.74 7.25
CA LEU A 390 -8.23 5.23 6.41
C LEU A 390 -8.33 6.72 6.10
N GLY A 391 -9.54 7.26 5.98
CA GLY A 391 -9.77 8.69 5.76
C GLY A 391 -8.90 9.29 4.65
N SER A 392 -8.10 10.32 4.99
CA SER A 392 -7.22 11.01 4.04
C SER A 392 -6.09 10.14 3.47
N ALA A 393 -5.69 9.06 4.17
CA ALA A 393 -4.66 8.14 3.70
C ALA A 393 -5.13 7.39 2.43
N PHE A 394 -6.43 7.07 2.31
CA PHE A 394 -6.98 6.44 1.11
C PHE A 394 -6.83 7.32 -0.14
N GLY A 395 -7.22 8.60 -0.05
CA GLY A 395 -7.05 9.55 -1.16
C GLY A 395 -5.59 9.72 -1.57
N ARG A 396 -4.67 9.70 -0.58
CA ARG A 396 -3.24 9.78 -0.85
C ARG A 396 -2.72 8.51 -1.55
N LEU A 397 -3.16 7.33 -1.15
CA LEU A 397 -2.81 6.07 -1.80
C LEU A 397 -3.27 6.03 -3.27
N ILE A 398 -4.45 6.58 -3.58
CA ILE A 398 -4.88 6.72 -4.97
C ILE A 398 -3.92 7.63 -5.73
N ASN A 399 -3.63 8.81 -5.20
CA ASN A 399 -2.85 9.83 -5.89
C ASN A 399 -1.34 9.51 -5.96
N GLU A 400 -0.76 8.94 -4.91
CA GLU A 400 0.68 8.67 -4.83
C GLU A 400 1.05 7.23 -5.23
N THR A 401 0.08 6.28 -5.24
CA THR A 401 0.34 4.89 -5.62
C THR A 401 -0.40 4.50 -6.89
N MET A 402 -1.73 4.52 -6.88
CA MET A 402 -2.53 3.93 -7.97
C MET A 402 -2.33 4.68 -9.30
N ILE A 403 -2.45 6.01 -9.31
CA ILE A 403 -2.32 6.81 -10.53
C ILE A 403 -0.91 6.71 -11.12
N PRO A 404 0.20 6.96 -10.39
CA PRO A 404 1.54 6.83 -10.93
C PRO A 404 1.89 5.40 -11.38
N LEU A 405 1.35 4.40 -10.68
CA LEU A 405 1.53 2.99 -11.03
C LEU A 405 0.90 2.69 -12.39
N VAL A 406 -0.37 3.06 -12.59
CA VAL A 406 -1.11 2.85 -13.85
C VAL A 406 -0.45 3.61 -14.99
N GLU A 407 -0.09 4.87 -14.76
CA GLU A 407 0.59 5.71 -15.75
C GLU A 407 1.90 5.06 -16.21
N LYS A 408 2.71 4.57 -15.26
CA LYS A 408 3.97 3.92 -15.60
C LYS A 408 3.81 2.57 -16.30
N ILE A 409 2.82 1.77 -15.90
CA ILE A 409 2.51 0.50 -16.56
C ILE A 409 2.10 0.75 -18.02
N LEU A 410 1.18 1.68 -18.26
CA LEU A 410 0.73 2.03 -19.60
C LEU A 410 1.88 2.59 -20.45
N GLN A 411 2.76 3.42 -19.87
CA GLN A 411 3.94 3.90 -20.56
C GLN A 411 4.90 2.76 -20.97
N VAL A 412 5.15 1.79 -20.08
CA VAL A 412 6.00 0.64 -20.42
C VAL A 412 5.36 -0.23 -21.51
N MET A 413 4.04 -0.39 -21.48
CA MET A 413 3.32 -1.15 -22.52
C MET A 413 3.35 -0.44 -23.87
N ASP A 414 3.24 0.90 -23.89
CA ASP A 414 3.37 1.73 -25.08
C ASP A 414 4.80 1.66 -25.66
N ASP A 415 5.82 1.85 -24.82
CA ASP A 415 7.24 1.75 -25.21
C ASP A 415 7.60 0.36 -25.80
N ARG A 416 6.89 -0.70 -25.40
CA ARG A 416 7.07 -2.05 -25.93
C ARG A 416 6.14 -2.38 -27.11
N GLY A 417 5.31 -1.44 -27.56
CA GLY A 417 4.36 -1.65 -28.66
C GLY A 417 3.22 -2.64 -28.37
N LEU A 418 2.93 -2.91 -27.07
CA LEU A 418 1.80 -3.74 -26.66
C LEU A 418 0.46 -3.02 -26.82
N ILE A 419 0.50 -1.70 -26.69
CA ILE A 419 -0.62 -0.77 -26.92
C ILE A 419 -0.09 0.40 -27.74
N ASP A 420 -1.01 1.11 -28.40
CA ASP A 420 -0.72 2.41 -29.03
C ASP A 420 -1.59 3.44 -28.32
N MET A 421 -0.99 4.15 -27.35
CA MET A 421 -1.72 5.05 -26.46
C MET A 421 -1.36 6.51 -26.75
N PRO A 422 -2.07 7.17 -27.67
CA PRO A 422 -1.82 8.57 -28.03
C PRO A 422 -2.24 9.55 -26.94
N LEU A 423 -3.06 9.11 -25.98
CA LEU A 423 -3.63 9.92 -24.92
C LEU A 423 -2.77 9.92 -23.66
N ARG A 424 -2.73 11.05 -22.95
CA ARG A 424 -1.97 11.18 -21.70
C ARG A 424 -2.83 10.85 -20.48
N VAL A 425 -2.27 10.10 -19.54
CA VAL A 425 -2.92 9.82 -18.24
C VAL A 425 -2.67 11.00 -17.30
N ASN A 426 -3.35 12.11 -17.53
CA ASN A 426 -3.16 13.37 -16.79
C ASN A 426 -4.43 13.85 -16.05
N GLY A 427 -5.48 13.03 -16.07
CA GLY A 427 -6.78 13.37 -15.50
C GLY A 427 -7.65 14.27 -16.38
N LEU A 428 -7.10 14.86 -17.45
CA LEU A 428 -7.82 15.68 -18.44
C LEU A 428 -8.16 14.88 -19.69
N GLU A 429 -7.20 14.18 -20.27
CA GLU A 429 -7.41 13.28 -21.42
C GLU A 429 -7.83 11.87 -20.95
N VAL A 430 -7.14 11.30 -19.98
CA VAL A 430 -7.49 10.00 -19.37
C VAL A 430 -7.47 10.13 -17.86
N ARG A 431 -8.55 9.72 -17.23
CA ARG A 431 -8.72 9.67 -15.78
C ARG A 431 -8.63 8.23 -15.28
N VAL A 432 -7.82 8.02 -14.25
CA VAL A 432 -7.78 6.74 -13.53
C VAL A 432 -8.79 6.77 -12.39
N MET A 433 -9.79 5.90 -12.46
CA MET A 433 -10.83 5.79 -11.44
C MET A 433 -10.64 4.50 -10.63
N PRO A 434 -10.58 4.58 -9.30
CA PRO A 434 -10.50 3.39 -8.47
C PRO A 434 -11.81 2.61 -8.49
N THR A 435 -11.73 1.30 -8.77
CA THR A 435 -12.86 0.35 -8.72
C THR A 435 -12.60 -0.78 -7.73
N SER A 436 -11.60 -0.59 -6.85
CA SER A 436 -11.31 -1.54 -5.78
C SER A 436 -12.49 -1.68 -4.81
N PRO A 437 -12.59 -2.79 -4.06
CA PRO A 437 -13.66 -3.00 -3.09
C PRO A 437 -13.82 -1.85 -2.11
N LEU A 438 -12.70 -1.24 -1.71
CA LEU A 438 -12.69 -0.09 -0.82
C LEU A 438 -13.30 1.17 -1.47
N ALA A 439 -12.98 1.45 -2.74
CA ALA A 439 -13.56 2.56 -3.49
C ALA A 439 -15.05 2.33 -3.78
N MET A 440 -15.44 1.10 -4.14
CA MET A 440 -16.83 0.76 -4.41
C MET A 440 -17.72 0.91 -3.17
N SER A 441 -17.19 0.68 -1.97
CA SER A 441 -17.97 0.87 -0.73
C SER A 441 -18.39 2.34 -0.52
N GLN A 442 -17.58 3.30 -0.98
CA GLN A 442 -17.93 4.73 -0.96
C GLN A 442 -19.00 5.06 -2.02
N ASN A 443 -18.89 4.47 -3.21
CA ASN A 443 -19.84 4.69 -4.31
C ASN A 443 -21.24 4.08 -4.02
N MET A 444 -21.29 3.00 -3.23
CA MET A 444 -22.56 2.34 -2.88
C MET A 444 -23.54 3.24 -2.14
N GLU A 445 -23.06 4.17 -1.33
CA GLU A 445 -23.91 5.13 -0.62
C GLU A 445 -24.62 6.08 -1.58
N GLU A 446 -23.91 6.58 -2.59
CA GLU A 446 -24.50 7.44 -3.61
C GLU A 446 -25.51 6.66 -4.47
N ILE A 447 -25.21 5.41 -4.82
CA ILE A 447 -26.13 4.53 -5.56
C ILE A 447 -27.39 4.27 -4.74
N GLN A 448 -27.26 3.98 -3.44
CA GLN A 448 -28.40 3.78 -2.55
C GLN A 448 -29.26 5.04 -2.46
N ASN A 449 -28.66 6.23 -2.36
CA ASN A 449 -29.38 7.49 -2.33
C ASN A 449 -30.15 7.73 -3.64
N ILE A 450 -29.55 7.45 -4.81
CA ILE A 450 -30.23 7.55 -6.10
C ILE A 450 -31.40 6.56 -6.20
N MET A 451 -31.20 5.31 -5.79
CA MET A 451 -32.22 4.28 -5.80
C MET A 451 -33.37 4.63 -4.84
N GLN A 452 -33.03 5.11 -3.64
CA GLN A 452 -34.03 5.53 -2.65
C GLN A 452 -34.84 6.74 -3.16
N TYR A 453 -34.18 7.72 -3.79
CA TYR A 453 -34.83 8.84 -4.43
C TYR A 453 -35.75 8.38 -5.55
N ALA A 454 -35.30 7.45 -6.40
CA ALA A 454 -36.12 6.88 -7.47
C ALA A 454 -37.38 6.15 -6.93
N GLN A 455 -37.23 5.41 -5.81
CA GLN A 455 -38.36 4.76 -5.13
C GLN A 455 -39.36 5.78 -4.55
N ILE A 456 -38.85 6.84 -3.91
CA ILE A 456 -39.67 7.91 -3.36
C ILE A 456 -40.48 8.57 -4.47
N ILE A 457 -39.83 8.94 -5.61
CA ILE A 457 -40.51 9.56 -6.76
C ILE A 457 -41.59 8.64 -7.34
N ALA A 458 -41.32 7.33 -7.43
CA ALA A 458 -42.29 6.37 -7.95
C ALA A 458 -43.61 6.37 -7.14
N GLY A 459 -43.53 6.70 -5.83
CA GLY A 459 -44.70 6.82 -4.94
C GLY A 459 -45.55 8.08 -5.13
N PHE A 460 -45.05 9.12 -5.81
CA PHE A 460 -45.75 10.41 -5.98
C PHE A 460 -46.65 10.50 -7.24
N GLY A 461 -46.79 9.41 -8.03
CA GLY A 461 -47.68 9.35 -9.19
C GLY A 461 -47.05 9.86 -10.50
N GLN A 462 -47.91 10.07 -11.53
CA GLN A 462 -47.40 10.35 -12.90
C GLN A 462 -46.65 11.68 -13.05
N GLU A 463 -47.00 12.72 -12.30
CA GLU A 463 -46.32 14.02 -12.35
C GLU A 463 -44.87 13.95 -11.87
N ALA A 464 -44.57 13.07 -10.94
CA ALA A 464 -43.23 12.90 -10.40
C ALA A 464 -42.27 12.12 -11.32
N GLN A 465 -42.77 11.50 -12.40
CA GLN A 465 -41.92 10.79 -13.38
C GLN A 465 -40.92 11.69 -14.09
N PHE A 466 -41.13 12.99 -14.10
CA PHE A 466 -40.22 14.00 -14.65
C PHE A 466 -39.20 14.52 -13.62
N GLY A 467 -39.29 14.10 -12.37
CA GLY A 467 -38.36 14.50 -11.30
C GLY A 467 -36.98 13.87 -11.38
N LEU A 468 -36.82 12.77 -12.13
CA LEU A 468 -35.53 12.08 -12.31
C LEU A 468 -35.32 11.78 -13.80
N LYS A 469 -34.19 12.21 -14.34
CA LYS A 469 -33.72 11.82 -15.68
C LYS A 469 -33.24 10.36 -15.64
N LYS A 470 -34.18 9.44 -15.94
CA LYS A 470 -33.93 7.99 -15.79
C LYS A 470 -32.71 7.51 -16.57
N SER A 471 -32.49 8.04 -17.79
CA SER A 471 -31.37 7.66 -18.64
C SER A 471 -30.04 8.06 -18.01
N GLU A 472 -29.91 9.32 -17.56
CA GLU A 472 -28.70 9.82 -16.90
C GLU A 472 -28.45 9.11 -15.56
N ALA A 473 -29.48 8.82 -14.77
CA ALA A 473 -29.38 8.09 -13.53
C ALA A 473 -28.91 6.64 -13.76
N MET A 474 -29.42 5.96 -14.80
CA MET A 474 -28.97 4.62 -15.18
C MET A 474 -27.50 4.61 -15.62
N ASP A 475 -27.09 5.60 -16.42
CA ASP A 475 -25.71 5.73 -16.86
C ASP A 475 -24.76 6.02 -15.69
N MET A 476 -25.17 6.89 -14.76
CA MET A 476 -24.41 7.18 -13.54
C MET A 476 -24.29 5.98 -12.61
N ILE A 477 -25.35 5.22 -12.41
CA ILE A 477 -25.32 3.98 -11.62
C ILE A 477 -24.42 2.96 -12.29
N ALA A 478 -24.53 2.76 -13.61
CA ALA A 478 -23.69 1.83 -14.36
C ALA A 478 -22.21 2.23 -14.31
N GLU A 479 -21.90 3.52 -14.36
CA GLU A 479 -20.56 4.05 -14.22
C GLU A 479 -19.96 3.76 -12.83
N LYS A 480 -20.74 4.08 -11.77
CA LYS A 480 -20.31 3.85 -10.37
C LYS A 480 -20.20 2.37 -10.01
N LEU A 481 -21.01 1.50 -10.63
CA LEU A 481 -20.89 0.04 -10.50
C LEU A 481 -19.76 -0.56 -11.35
N GLY A 482 -19.13 0.24 -12.22
CA GLY A 482 -18.05 -0.25 -13.09
C GLY A 482 -18.52 -1.15 -14.23
N VAL A 483 -19.76 -1.00 -14.69
CA VAL A 483 -20.30 -1.77 -15.83
C VAL A 483 -19.53 -1.40 -17.10
N PRO A 484 -18.91 -2.36 -17.83
CA PRO A 484 -18.16 -2.10 -19.05
C PRO A 484 -18.99 -1.35 -20.11
N ALA A 485 -18.36 -0.42 -20.84
CA ALA A 485 -19.03 0.39 -21.87
C ALA A 485 -19.71 -0.48 -22.95
N LYS A 486 -19.09 -1.60 -23.33
CA LYS A 486 -19.64 -2.57 -24.30
C LYS A 486 -20.97 -3.21 -23.91
N LEU A 487 -21.37 -3.14 -22.65
CA LEU A 487 -22.65 -3.67 -22.14
C LEU A 487 -23.72 -2.57 -22.03
N ARG A 488 -23.35 -1.34 -22.33
CA ARG A 488 -24.25 -0.18 -22.27
C ARG A 488 -24.63 0.23 -23.69
N TYR A 489 -25.91 0.51 -23.89
CA TYR A 489 -26.36 1.10 -25.17
C TYR A 489 -25.87 2.54 -25.25
N SER A 490 -25.35 2.95 -26.41
CA SER A 490 -25.11 4.34 -26.71
C SER A 490 -26.43 5.13 -26.74
N PRO A 491 -26.43 6.45 -26.61
CA PRO A 491 -27.62 7.25 -26.74
C PRO A 491 -28.33 7.01 -28.06
N GLU A 492 -27.58 6.81 -29.16
CA GLU A 492 -28.11 6.53 -30.50
C GLU A 492 -28.70 5.12 -30.60
N GLU A 493 -28.03 4.11 -30.11
CA GLU A 493 -28.53 2.73 -30.07
C GLU A 493 -29.77 2.61 -29.19
N ARG A 494 -29.81 3.34 -28.07
CA ARG A 494 -30.94 3.39 -27.16
C ARG A 494 -32.15 4.04 -27.84
N ALA A 495 -31.94 5.12 -28.63
CA ALA A 495 -32.97 5.75 -29.42
C ALA A 495 -33.51 4.82 -30.53
N MET A 496 -32.61 4.09 -31.23
CA MET A 496 -33.00 3.11 -32.23
C MET A 496 -33.79 1.93 -31.63
N GLU A 497 -33.38 1.41 -30.50
CA GLU A 497 -34.10 0.31 -29.83
C GLU A 497 -35.46 0.78 -29.28
N MET A 498 -35.55 2.01 -28.77
CA MET A 498 -36.84 2.62 -28.40
C MET A 498 -37.77 2.80 -29.61
N GLN A 499 -37.24 3.22 -30.77
CA GLN A 499 -38.03 3.33 -32.00
C GLN A 499 -38.49 1.95 -32.48
N LYS A 500 -37.62 0.94 -32.47
CA LYS A 500 -38.01 -0.45 -32.83
C LYS A 500 -39.08 -0.99 -31.88
N ALA A 501 -38.91 -0.79 -30.57
CA ALA A 501 -39.90 -1.20 -29.58
C ALA A 501 -41.26 -0.49 -29.78
N ALA A 502 -41.24 0.83 -30.08
CA ALA A 502 -42.45 1.58 -30.41
C ALA A 502 -43.13 1.09 -31.70
N GLN A 503 -42.34 0.78 -32.75
CA GLN A 503 -42.88 0.21 -34.00
C GLN A 503 -43.46 -1.19 -33.80
N MET A 504 -42.80 -2.07 -33.03
CA MET A 504 -43.34 -3.38 -32.68
C MET A 504 -44.63 -3.25 -31.85
N ALA A 505 -44.69 -2.32 -30.89
CA ALA A 505 -45.91 -2.06 -30.12
C ALA A 505 -47.05 -1.58 -30.99
N GLN A 506 -46.78 -0.69 -31.97
CA GLN A 506 -47.77 -0.23 -32.96
C GLN A 506 -48.23 -1.38 -33.87
N GLN A 507 -47.32 -2.22 -34.36
CA GLN A 507 -47.65 -3.39 -35.17
C GLN A 507 -48.49 -4.41 -34.39
N PHE A 508 -48.15 -4.63 -33.13
CA PHE A 508 -48.90 -5.54 -32.24
C PHE A 508 -50.30 -4.98 -31.95
N ALA A 509 -50.42 -3.68 -31.72
CA ALA A 509 -51.72 -3.01 -31.53
C ALA A 509 -52.56 -3.04 -32.79
N ALA A 510 -51.97 -2.91 -33.99
CA ALA A 510 -52.65 -3.03 -35.25
C ALA A 510 -53.11 -4.45 -35.59
N ALA A 511 -52.29 -5.47 -35.20
CA ALA A 511 -52.60 -6.88 -35.43
C ALA A 511 -53.65 -7.45 -34.46
N ASN A 512 -53.76 -6.89 -33.24
CA ASN A 512 -54.69 -7.35 -32.19
C ASN A 512 -55.41 -6.14 -31.51
N PRO A 513 -56.37 -5.50 -32.15
CA PRO A 513 -57.01 -4.29 -31.61
C PRO A 513 -57.78 -4.52 -30.31
N GLU A 514 -58.35 -5.70 -30.12
CA GLU A 514 -59.06 -6.05 -28.87
C GLU A 514 -58.13 -6.24 -27.68
N ALA A 515 -56.98 -6.84 -27.89
CA ALA A 515 -55.94 -7.01 -26.85
C ALA A 515 -55.30 -5.67 -26.50
N ALA A 516 -55.09 -4.78 -27.45
CA ALA A 516 -54.58 -3.42 -27.25
C ALA A 516 -55.57 -2.56 -26.44
N ALA A 517 -56.87 -2.64 -26.71
CA ALA A 517 -57.91 -1.94 -25.96
C ALA A 517 -57.99 -2.45 -24.50
N GLN A 518 -57.84 -3.75 -24.26
CA GLN A 518 -57.80 -4.32 -22.90
C GLN A 518 -56.52 -3.94 -22.14
N ALA A 519 -55.38 -3.84 -22.80
CA ALA A 519 -54.10 -3.40 -22.19
C ALA A 519 -54.14 -1.91 -21.77
N VAL A 520 -54.71 -1.05 -22.63
CA VAL A 520 -54.96 0.37 -22.31
C VAL A 520 -56.01 0.52 -21.18
N GLY A 521 -57.06 -0.28 -21.19
CA GLY A 521 -58.06 -0.31 -20.11
C GLY A 521 -57.50 -0.75 -18.75
N LYS A 522 -56.61 -1.73 -18.73
CA LYS A 522 -55.90 -2.15 -17.53
C LYS A 522 -54.86 -1.12 -17.05
N ALA A 523 -54.18 -0.43 -17.96
CA ALA A 523 -53.27 0.64 -17.61
C ALA A 523 -53.97 1.86 -17.00
N VAL A 524 -55.19 2.16 -17.45
CA VAL A 524 -56.02 3.23 -16.89
C VAL A 524 -56.69 2.82 -15.57
N GLN A 525 -57.03 1.53 -15.40
CA GLN A 525 -57.60 1.00 -14.14
C GLN A 525 -56.52 0.64 -13.07
N GLY A 526 -55.28 0.35 -13.47
CA GLY A 526 -54.16 0.10 -12.55
C GLY A 526 -53.54 1.37 -11.97
N GLY A 527 -53.94 2.57 -12.41
CA GLY A 527 -53.49 3.86 -11.87
C GLY A 527 -54.27 4.38 -10.66
N GLY A 528 -55.17 3.57 -10.14
CA GLY A 528 -55.99 3.96 -8.98
C GLY A 528 -56.18 2.83 -8.00
N MET A 529 -55.10 2.38 -7.32
CA MET A 529 -55.09 1.71 -6.02
C MET A 529 -53.67 1.16 -5.76
N VAL A 530 -52.96 1.78 -4.92
CA VAL A 530 -52.21 1.49 -3.72
C VAL A 530 -51.18 2.60 -3.53
#